data_d03ca6a76d7688a916386026f56eedc7
#
_entry.id   d03ca6a76d7688a916386026f56eedc7
#
_cell.length_a   1.000
_cell.length_b   1.000
_cell.length_c   1.000
_cell.angle_alpha   90.00
_cell.angle_beta   90.00
_cell.angle_gamma   90.00
#
_symmetry.space_group_name_H-M   'P 1'
#
loop_
_entity.id
_entity.type
_entity.pdbx_description
1 polymer ?
#
loop_
_entity_poly.entity_id
_entity_poly.type
_entity_poly.pdbx_seq_one_letter_code
_entity_poly.pdbx_strand_id
1 'polypeptide(L)'
;MRIATWNINSVRLRIHHVLRFIKEQNIDVMCLQETKTEDEYFPIAQFIDAGMKYCNFRGEKSYNGVAILSKIPIKENSFELWCGSVSYTHLTLPTYREV
;
A
#
# COMPACT_ATOMS: atom_id res chain seq x y z
N MET A 1 -8.88 -9.65 -10.41
CA MET A 1 -8.43 -8.68 -9.38
C MET A 1 -6.91 -8.67 -9.32
N ARG A 2 -6.33 -7.49 -9.34
CA ARG A 2 -4.88 -7.33 -9.25
C ARG A 2 -4.49 -6.84 -7.86
N ILE A 3 -3.61 -7.61 -7.22
CA ILE A 3 -3.07 -7.28 -5.90
C ILE A 3 -1.57 -7.05 -6.06
N ALA A 4 -1.10 -5.91 -5.58
CA ALA A 4 0.31 -5.55 -5.65
C ALA A 4 0.89 -5.37 -4.26
N THR A 5 2.18 -5.61 -4.14
CA THR A 5 2.94 -5.33 -2.93
C THR A 5 4.20 -4.56 -3.28
N TRP A 6 4.57 -3.62 -2.44
CA TRP A 6 5.72 -2.75 -2.71
C TRP A 6 6.34 -2.29 -1.39
N ASN A 7 7.61 -2.59 -1.20
CA ASN A 7 8.37 -1.97 -0.13
C ASN A 7 8.75 -0.58 -0.63
N ILE A 8 7.99 0.42 -0.20
CA ILE A 8 8.04 1.76 -0.80
C ILE A 8 9.16 2.64 -0.26
N ASN A 9 9.70 2.31 0.89
CA ASN A 9 10.76 3.10 1.51
C ASN A 9 10.40 4.59 1.51
N SER A 10 9.38 4.93 2.27
CA SER A 10 8.77 6.24 2.40
C SER A 10 7.68 6.51 1.35
N VAL A 11 6.44 6.35 1.78
CA VAL A 11 5.28 6.61 0.91
C VAL A 11 5.18 8.08 0.52
N ARG A 12 5.55 8.99 1.39
CA ARG A 12 5.43 10.42 1.12
C ARG A 12 6.40 10.88 0.04
N LEU A 13 7.59 10.31 0.02
CA LEU A 13 8.57 10.63 -1.00
C LEU A 13 8.19 10.07 -2.37
N ARG A 14 7.48 8.94 -2.38
CA ARG A 14 7.20 8.21 -3.61
C ARG A 14 5.73 8.19 -3.99
N ILE A 15 4.95 9.10 -3.42
CA ILE A 15 3.49 9.10 -3.61
C ILE A 15 3.11 9.14 -5.10
N HIS A 16 3.77 9.94 -5.89
CA HIS A 16 3.45 10.06 -7.31
C HIS A 16 3.75 8.77 -8.07
N HIS A 17 4.81 8.06 -7.68
CA HIS A 17 5.16 6.79 -8.28
C HIS A 17 4.12 5.72 -7.95
N VAL A 18 3.66 5.69 -6.70
CA VAL A 18 2.63 4.74 -6.27
C VAL A 18 1.32 4.98 -6.99
N LEU A 19 0.87 6.23 -7.03
CA LEU A 19 -0.38 6.59 -7.70
C LEU A 19 -0.34 6.26 -9.18
N ARG A 20 0.78 6.53 -9.82
CA ARG A 20 0.98 6.22 -11.23
C ARG A 20 0.94 4.72 -11.48
N PHE A 21 1.60 3.94 -10.63
CA PHE A 21 1.61 2.49 -10.73
C PHE A 21 0.20 1.91 -10.58
N ILE A 22 -0.56 2.39 -9.58
CA ILE A 22 -1.94 1.97 -9.36
C ILE A 22 -2.78 2.20 -10.62
N LYS A 23 -2.62 3.37 -11.23
CA LYS A 23 -3.38 3.74 -12.42
C LYS A 23 -2.95 2.93 -13.65
N GLU A 24 -1.65 2.87 -13.92
CA GLU A 24 -1.13 2.23 -15.13
C GLU A 24 -1.34 0.72 -15.12
N GLN A 25 -1.21 0.08 -13.98
CA GLN A 25 -1.36 -1.35 -13.83
C GLN A 25 -2.75 -1.79 -13.40
N ASN A 26 -3.65 -0.83 -13.24
CA ASN A 26 -5.03 -1.09 -12.83
C ASN A 26 -5.09 -1.96 -11.55
N ILE A 27 -4.39 -1.52 -10.53
CA ILE A 27 -4.28 -2.24 -9.27
C ILE A 27 -5.55 -2.08 -8.45
N ASP A 28 -6.09 -3.18 -7.95
CA ASP A 28 -7.28 -3.18 -7.10
C ASP A 28 -6.92 -3.10 -5.62
N VAL A 29 -5.85 -3.79 -5.22
CA VAL A 29 -5.36 -3.77 -3.83
C VAL A 29 -3.86 -3.54 -3.83
N MET A 30 -3.41 -2.57 -3.06
CA MET A 30 -2.00 -2.24 -2.91
C MET A 30 -1.57 -2.43 -1.47
N CYS A 31 -0.55 -3.26 -1.26
CA CYS A 31 0.09 -3.44 0.04
C CYS A 31 1.44 -2.73 0.04
N LEU A 32 1.60 -1.77 0.92
CA LEU A 32 2.85 -1.02 1.05
C LEU A 32 3.54 -1.38 2.35
N GLN A 33 4.84 -1.58 2.28
CA GLN A 33 5.70 -1.77 3.45
C GLN A 33 6.67 -0.61 3.56
N GLU A 34 7.16 -0.38 4.77
CA GLU A 34 8.07 0.73 5.09
C GLU A 34 7.53 2.08 4.62
N THR A 35 6.30 2.36 5.02
CA THR A 35 5.66 3.63 4.67
C THR A 35 6.40 4.82 5.32
N LYS A 36 7.06 4.59 6.46
CA LYS A 36 7.90 5.56 7.16
C LYS A 36 7.21 6.90 7.39
N THR A 37 5.97 6.85 7.78
CA THR A 37 5.22 8.06 8.11
C THR A 37 4.27 7.75 9.27
N GLU A 38 4.05 8.74 10.10
CA GLU A 38 3.06 8.66 11.16
C GLU A 38 1.67 8.68 10.54
N ASP A 39 0.69 8.08 11.23
CA ASP A 39 -0.66 7.95 10.69
C ASP A 39 -1.28 9.31 10.32
N GLU A 40 -1.03 10.33 11.13
CA GLU A 40 -1.57 11.67 10.88
C GLU A 40 -1.04 12.32 9.61
N TYR A 41 0.11 11.89 9.11
CA TYR A 41 0.73 12.42 7.90
C TYR A 41 0.59 11.51 6.70
N PHE A 42 -0.12 10.40 6.86
CA PHE A 42 -0.32 9.47 5.76
C PHE A 42 -1.18 10.14 4.66
N PRO A 43 -0.75 10.08 3.39
CA PRO A 43 -1.43 10.81 2.31
C PRO A 43 -2.73 10.11 1.86
N ILE A 44 -3.65 9.89 2.79
CA ILE A 44 -4.88 9.14 2.52
C ILE A 44 -5.77 9.81 1.47
N ALA A 45 -5.83 11.14 1.47
CA ALA A 45 -6.68 11.86 0.53
C ALA A 45 -6.28 11.59 -0.91
N GLN A 46 -4.98 11.52 -1.18
CA GLN A 46 -4.46 11.25 -2.52
C GLN A 46 -4.81 9.84 -2.98
N PHE A 47 -4.77 8.87 -2.07
CA PHE A 47 -5.17 7.51 -2.40
C PHE A 47 -6.67 7.39 -2.64
N ILE A 48 -7.48 8.07 -1.84
CA ILE A 48 -8.93 8.09 -2.02
C ILE A 48 -9.27 8.72 -3.38
N ASP A 49 -8.61 9.81 -3.74
CA ASP A 49 -8.80 10.47 -5.04
C ASP A 49 -8.43 9.54 -6.21
N ALA A 50 -7.48 8.64 -5.98
CA ALA A 50 -7.08 7.66 -6.99
C ALA A 50 -8.01 6.44 -7.06
N GLY A 51 -9.07 6.42 -6.28
CA GLY A 51 -10.05 5.34 -6.26
C GLY A 51 -9.82 4.29 -5.17
N MET A 52 -8.78 4.45 -4.36
CA MET A 52 -8.49 3.55 -3.25
C MET A 52 -9.30 3.95 -2.03
N LYS A 53 -10.58 3.60 -2.03
CA LYS A 53 -11.55 4.08 -1.03
C LYS A 53 -11.45 3.38 0.33
N TYR A 54 -10.85 2.20 0.37
CA TYR A 54 -10.73 1.41 1.60
C TYR A 54 -9.27 1.34 1.98
N CYS A 55 -8.88 2.09 3.00
CA CYS A 55 -7.50 2.22 3.41
C CYS A 55 -7.34 1.81 4.86
N ASN A 56 -6.38 0.94 5.13
CA ASN A 56 -6.00 0.56 6.47
C ASN A 56 -4.49 0.73 6.57
N PHE A 57 -4.02 1.54 7.50
CA PHE A 57 -2.59 1.81 7.63
C PHE A 57 -2.20 1.96 9.08
N ARG A 58 -0.96 1.58 9.36
CA ARG A 58 -0.36 1.73 10.68
C ARG A 58 1.07 2.17 10.47
N GLY A 59 1.40 3.37 10.90
CA GLY A 59 2.70 3.96 10.69
C GLY A 59 3.44 4.22 11.98
N GLU A 60 4.77 4.21 11.86
CA GLU A 60 5.67 4.61 12.91
C GLU A 60 6.66 5.60 12.34
N LYS A 61 7.08 6.55 13.18
CA LYS A 61 8.04 7.57 12.78
C LYS A 61 9.38 6.93 12.43
N SER A 62 9.89 7.24 11.27
CA SER A 62 11.23 6.88 10.78
C SER A 62 11.48 5.41 10.49
N TYR A 63 10.57 4.51 10.87
CA TYR A 63 10.77 3.09 10.68
C TYR A 63 9.67 2.49 9.83
N ASN A 64 9.34 1.29 10.07
CA ASN A 64 8.36 0.44 9.44
C ASN A 64 7.10 1.17 8.97
N GLY A 65 5.98 0.62 9.23
CA GLY A 65 4.72 1.11 8.72
C GLY A 65 4.26 0.28 7.56
N VAL A 66 2.98 -0.07 7.60
CA VAL A 66 2.33 -0.85 6.55
C VAL A 66 1.03 -0.18 6.17
N ALA A 67 0.63 -0.36 4.92
CA ALA A 67 -0.65 0.16 4.46
C ALA A 67 -1.27 -0.81 3.47
N ILE A 68 -2.57 -0.95 3.57
CA ILE A 68 -3.38 -1.68 2.61
C ILE A 68 -4.36 -0.70 2.02
N LEU A 69 -4.32 -0.55 0.72
CA LEU A 69 -5.16 0.39 -0.02
C LEU A 69 -5.96 -0.41 -1.03
N SER A 70 -7.27 -0.22 -1.07
CA SER A 70 -8.12 -1.05 -1.91
C SER A 70 -9.26 -0.26 -2.56
N LYS A 71 -9.59 -0.64 -3.77
CA LYS A 71 -10.79 -0.15 -4.47
C LYS A 71 -12.05 -0.84 -3.98
N ILE A 72 -11.91 -2.01 -3.37
CA ILE A 72 -13.03 -2.85 -2.93
C ILE A 72 -13.00 -3.01 -1.41
N PRO A 73 -14.13 -3.30 -0.77
CA PRO A 73 -14.14 -3.59 0.67
C PRO A 73 -13.26 -4.79 0.97
N ILE A 74 -12.46 -4.70 2.03
CA ILE A 74 -11.56 -5.76 2.44
C ILE A 74 -11.89 -6.21 3.85
N LYS A 75 -11.78 -7.53 4.06
CA LYS A 75 -11.82 -8.10 5.40
C LYS A 75 -10.42 -8.04 5.96
N GLU A 76 -10.25 -7.28 7.02
CA GLU A 76 -8.96 -6.99 7.63
C GLU A 76 -8.05 -8.20 7.79
N ASN A 77 -8.61 -9.29 8.30
CA ASN A 77 -7.82 -10.47 8.66
C ASN A 77 -7.12 -11.13 7.47
N SER A 78 -7.77 -11.19 6.31
CA SER A 78 -7.23 -11.88 5.15
C SER A 78 -6.07 -11.13 4.52
N PHE A 79 -6.20 -9.82 4.40
CA PHE A 79 -5.19 -9.00 3.74
C PHE A 79 -3.99 -8.70 4.62
N GLU A 80 -4.20 -8.58 5.93
CA GLU A 80 -3.09 -8.39 6.86
C GLU A 80 -2.15 -9.59 6.84
N LEU A 81 -2.68 -10.81 6.82
CA LEU A 81 -1.86 -12.01 6.74
C LEU A 81 -1.05 -12.05 5.45
N TRP A 82 -1.67 -11.71 4.33
CA TRP A 82 -0.99 -11.70 3.04
C TRP A 82 0.10 -10.63 2.97
N CYS A 83 -0.23 -9.40 3.34
CA CYS A 83 0.73 -8.30 3.34
C CYS A 83 1.83 -8.52 4.37
N GLY A 84 1.49 -9.07 5.52
CA GLY A 84 2.47 -9.38 6.55
C GLY A 84 3.51 -10.40 6.10
N SER A 85 3.08 -11.45 5.40
CA SER A 85 4.02 -12.45 4.89
C SER A 85 4.93 -11.88 3.81
N VAL A 86 4.43 -10.96 2.99
CA VAL A 86 5.22 -10.33 1.94
C VAL A 86 6.19 -9.30 2.50
N SER A 87 5.87 -8.65 3.61
CA SER A 87 6.71 -7.60 4.18
C SER A 87 8.09 -8.08 4.60
N TYR A 88 8.27 -9.39 4.78
CA TYR A 88 9.58 -9.97 5.13
C TYR A 88 10.51 -10.16 3.94
N THR A 89 10.07 -9.91 2.73
CA THR A 89 10.85 -10.20 1.53
C THR A 89 11.72 -9.05 1.05
N HIS A 90 11.65 -7.89 1.65
CA HIS A 90 12.43 -6.70 1.29
C HIS A 90 12.40 -6.37 -0.21
N LEU A 91 11.24 -6.49 -0.81
CA LEU A 91 11.09 -6.17 -2.22
C LEU A 91 11.18 -4.66 -2.43
N THR A 92 12.08 -4.23 -3.30
CA THR A 92 12.25 -2.81 -3.63
C THR A 92 11.48 -2.40 -4.88
N LEU A 93 10.96 -3.37 -5.61
CA LEU A 93 10.16 -3.15 -6.81
C LEU A 93 8.75 -3.67 -6.57
N PRO A 94 7.74 -3.02 -7.17
CA PRO A 94 6.38 -3.51 -7.03
C PRO A 94 6.21 -4.88 -7.65
N THR A 95 5.50 -5.74 -6.96
CA THR A 95 5.14 -7.07 -7.44
C THR A 95 3.62 -7.18 -7.40
N TYR A 96 3.01 -7.72 -8.43
CA TYR A 96 1.58 -7.88 -8.43
C TYR A 96 1.17 -9.26 -8.92
N ARG A 97 -0.05 -9.65 -8.55
CA ARG A 97 -0.62 -10.94 -8.89
C ARG A 97 -2.07 -10.75 -9.33
N GLU A 98 -2.43 -11.43 -10.40
CA GLU A 98 -3.82 -11.57 -10.80
C GLU A 98 -4.50 -12.62 -9.91
N VAL A 99 -5.68 -12.31 -9.44
CA VAL A 99 -6.45 -13.23 -8.60
C VAL A 99 -7.87 -13.35 -9.14
#